data_e8fe329ba8b37ab8a177324fa7fe5c1e
#
_entry.id   e8fe329ba8b37ab8a177324fa7fe5c1e
#
_cell.length_a   1.000
_cell.length_b   1.000
_cell.length_c   1.000
_cell.angle_alpha   90.00
_cell.angle_beta   90.00
_cell.angle_gamma   90.00
#
_symmetry.space_group_name_H-M   'P 1'
#
loop_
_entity.id
_entity.type
_entity.pdbx_description
1 polymer ?
#
loop_
_entity_poly.entity_id
_entity_poly.type
_entity_poly.pdbx_seq_one_letter_code
_entity_poly.pdbx_strand_id
1 'polypeptide(L)' 'MTKYYVNGKQITEQEANEIKKENARLQKSTDLNDWLGIQWITEINK' A
#
# COMPACT_ATOMS: atom_id res chain seq x y z
N MET A 1 0.91 18.21 6.16
CA MET A 1 1.27 17.29 5.05
C MET A 1 1.14 15.86 5.50
N THR A 2 0.63 15.00 4.63
CA THR A 2 0.50 13.58 4.94
C THR A 2 1.78 12.84 4.61
N LYS A 3 2.22 12.00 5.54
CA LYS A 3 3.39 11.14 5.34
C LYS A 3 2.92 9.70 5.17
N TYR A 4 3.56 8.97 4.29
CA TYR A 4 3.21 7.59 3.98
C TYR A 4 4.38 6.67 4.31
N TYR A 5 4.06 5.53 4.93
CA TYR A 5 5.06 4.52 5.32
C TYR A 5 4.59 3.13 4.93
N VAL A 6 5.52 2.31 4.47
CA VAL A 6 5.29 0.88 4.20
C VAL A 6 6.40 0.10 4.89
N ASN A 7 6.01 -0.84 5.76
CA ASN A 7 6.96 -1.66 6.52
C ASN A 7 7.99 -0.82 7.29
N GLY A 8 7.55 0.34 7.79
CA GLY A 8 8.41 1.25 8.53
C GLY A 8 9.29 2.16 7.67
N LYS A 9 9.19 2.03 6.34
CA LYS A 9 9.97 2.86 5.42
C LYS A 9 9.09 3.96 4.83
N GLN A 10 9.58 5.21 4.88
CA GLN A 10 8.85 6.33 4.30
C GLN A 10 8.85 6.25 2.78
N ILE A 11 7.67 6.50 2.19
CA ILE A 11 7.49 6.52 0.74
C ILE A 11 6.85 7.84 0.33
N THR A 12 6.87 8.16 -0.96
CA THR A 12 6.22 9.34 -1.49
C THR A 12 4.73 9.10 -1.71
N GLU A 13 3.97 10.19 -1.88
CA GLU A 13 2.54 10.10 -2.19
C GLU A 13 2.31 9.33 -3.48
N GLN A 14 3.14 9.56 -4.49
CA GLN A 14 3.03 8.86 -5.76
C GLN A 14 3.23 7.35 -5.59
N GLU A 15 4.25 6.96 -4.83
CA GLU A 15 4.48 5.56 -4.53
C GLU A 15 3.32 4.95 -3.76
N ALA A 16 2.78 5.69 -2.78
CA ALA A 16 1.62 5.24 -2.01
C ALA A 16 0.41 5.00 -2.91
N ASN A 17 0.16 5.90 -3.87
CA ASN A 17 -0.94 5.74 -4.81
C ASN A 17 -0.77 4.52 -5.70
N GLU A 18 0.45 4.25 -6.16
CA GLU A 18 0.74 3.06 -6.95
C GLU A 18 0.53 1.78 -6.15
N ILE A 19 0.97 1.78 -4.90
CA ILE A 19 0.77 0.64 -4.01
C ILE A 19 -0.72 0.42 -3.74
N LYS A 20 -1.48 1.49 -3.53
CA LYS A 20 -2.92 1.39 -3.30
C LYS A 20 -3.64 0.78 -4.51
N LYS A 21 -3.24 1.14 -5.72
CA LYS A 21 -3.80 0.57 -6.94
C LYS A 21 -3.49 -0.92 -7.04
N GLU A 22 -2.26 -1.29 -6.75
CA GLU A 22 -1.83 -2.68 -6.77
C GLU A 22 -2.56 -3.49 -5.71
N ASN A 23 -2.70 -2.94 -4.50
CA ASN A 23 -3.43 -3.60 -3.42
C ASN A 23 -4.90 -3.82 -3.79
N ALA A 24 -5.55 -2.83 -4.41
CA ALA A 24 -6.95 -2.95 -4.83
C ALA A 24 -7.11 -4.07 -5.85
N ARG A 25 -6.14 -4.21 -6.76
CA ARG A 25 -6.12 -5.27 -7.75
C ARG A 25 -5.97 -6.64 -7.08
N LEU A 26 -5.04 -6.74 -6.13
CA LEU A 26 -4.77 -7.99 -5.42
C LEU A 26 -5.95 -8.39 -4.53
N GLN A 27 -6.66 -7.43 -3.94
CA GLN A 27 -7.83 -7.70 -3.10
C GLN A 27 -8.98 -8.33 -3.87
N LYS A 28 -9.05 -8.10 -5.16
CA LYS A 28 -10.09 -8.69 -6.03
C LYS A 28 -9.76 -10.12 -6.42
N SER A 29 -8.53 -10.55 -6.20
CA SER A 29 -8.11 -11.90 -6.51
C SER A 29 -8.65 -12.88 -5.47
N THR A 30 -8.98 -14.10 -5.90
CA THR A 30 -9.36 -15.18 -4.99
C THR A 30 -8.16 -16.03 -4.57
N ASP A 31 -6.98 -15.73 -5.10
CA ASP A 31 -5.76 -16.46 -4.80
C ASP A 31 -5.12 -15.91 -3.53
N LEU A 32 -4.90 -16.78 -2.54
CA LEU A 32 -4.26 -16.40 -1.27
C LEU A 32 -2.83 -15.90 -1.48
N ASN A 33 -2.12 -16.40 -2.49
CA ASN A 33 -0.77 -15.93 -2.78
C ASN A 33 -0.76 -14.45 -3.17
N ASP A 34 -1.78 -13.99 -3.90
CA ASP A 34 -1.90 -12.59 -4.27
C ASP A 34 -2.13 -11.72 -3.03
N TRP A 35 -2.89 -12.22 -2.05
CA TRP A 35 -3.13 -11.51 -0.80
C TRP A 35 -1.86 -11.32 0.00
N LEU A 36 -0.91 -12.26 -0.08
CA LEU A 36 0.37 -12.13 0.59
C LEU A 36 1.23 -11.00 0.01
N GLY A 37 0.93 -10.57 -1.22
CA GLY A 37 1.62 -9.45 -1.85
C GLY A 37 1.07 -8.08 -1.48
N ILE A 38 -0.03 -8.03 -0.71
CA ILE A 38 -0.62 -6.76 -0.30
C ILE A 38 0.29 -6.05 0.70
N GLN A 39 0.59 -4.79 0.42
CA GLN A 39 1.42 -3.96 1.28
C GLN A 39 0.54 -2.95 2.02
N TRP A 40 0.64 -2.97 3.34
CA TRP A 40 -0.15 -2.08 4.19
C TRP A 40 0.55 -0.74 4.33
N ILE A 41 -0.18 0.34 4.02
CA ILE A 41 0.34 1.70 4.07
C ILE A 41 -0.14 2.36 5.35
N THR A 42 0.80 2.96 6.08
CA THR A 42 0.48 3.79 7.24
C THR A 42 0.50 5.26 6.80
N GLU A 43 -0.60 5.95 7.01
CA GLU A 43 -0.71 7.38 6.71
C GLU A 43 -0.68 8.18 8.01
N ILE A 44 0.23 9.13 8.08
CA ILE A 44 0.33 10.05 9.23
C ILE A 44 0.08 11.45 8.71
N ASN A 45 -1.03 12.02 9.13
CA ASN A 45 -1.42 13.37 8.72
C ASN A 45 -1.03 14.37 9.82
N LYS A 46 0.06 15.09 9.58
CA LYS A 46 0.52 16.15 10.49
C LYS A 46 0.71 17.45 9.74
#